data_6b23098985d53aefe592a7627b8a69ce
#
_entry.id   6b23098985d53aefe592a7627b8a69ce
#
_cell.length_a   1.000
_cell.length_b   1.000
_cell.length_c   1.000
_cell.angle_alpha   90.00
_cell.angle_beta   90.00
_cell.angle_gamma   90.00
#
_symmetry.space_group_name_H-M   'P 1'
#
loop_
_entity.id
_entity.type
_entity.pdbx_description
1 polymer ?
#
loop_
_entity_poly.entity_id
_entity_poly.type
_entity_poly.pdbx_seq_one_letter_code
_entity_poly.pdbx_strand_id
1 'polypeptide(L)'
;MLFLVILFVYLQTYAQKDGFAQSDGVKIYYRTFGTGTPILIINGGPGLNSDGFVDLAKTLSAQNQTIVYDQRGTGKSVMQKIDASSITMELMIDDMENLRKQLKIERWIILGHSFGGMLASYYATIHPDRIISMILSSSGGIDLDLLSYVSKNINARLTPQQQDSASYWSQKINNGDTSYFARWQRAKVLANAYVYNKKYALPIAERLTQSDLRVNNLIWQNMQKIKFNCAPKLSTFTKPVLIIQGKQDVIEERTSQKANKILKNSKLVILDHCVHYGWLDNRDMYLSEVEKFISGN
;
A
#
# COMPACT_ATOMS: atom_id res chain seq x y z
N MET A 1 18.06 -56.43 0.64
CA MET A 1 17.93 -55.42 1.70
C MET A 1 17.50 -54.11 1.00
N LEU A 2 16.22 -53.79 1.07
CA LEU A 2 15.63 -52.62 0.35
C LEU A 2 15.66 -51.42 1.32
N PHE A 3 16.47 -50.42 1.01
CA PHE A 3 16.49 -49.18 1.81
C PHE A 3 15.32 -48.26 1.36
N LEU A 4 14.33 -48.13 2.22
CA LEU A 4 13.23 -47.19 2.03
C LEU A 4 13.71 -45.77 2.40
N VAL A 5 13.97 -44.93 1.41
CA VAL A 5 14.28 -43.50 1.63
C VAL A 5 12.97 -42.79 1.87
N ILE A 6 12.66 -42.46 3.14
CA ILE A 6 11.51 -41.63 3.50
C ILE A 6 11.89 -40.16 3.27
N LEU A 7 11.36 -39.59 2.20
CA LEU A 7 11.50 -38.17 1.90
C LEU A 7 10.53 -37.37 2.82
N PHE A 8 11.05 -36.79 3.88
CA PHE A 8 10.26 -35.83 4.69
C PHE A 8 10.06 -34.53 3.91
N VAL A 9 8.92 -34.38 3.26
CA VAL A 9 8.48 -33.08 2.73
C VAL A 9 8.06 -32.24 3.93
N TYR A 10 8.91 -31.33 4.37
CA TYR A 10 8.53 -30.28 5.32
C TYR A 10 7.54 -29.32 4.64
N LEU A 11 6.26 -29.56 4.82
CA LEU A 11 5.25 -28.55 4.59
C LEU A 11 5.48 -27.43 5.62
N GLN A 12 6.20 -26.38 5.23
CA GLN A 12 6.24 -25.15 6.02
C GLN A 12 4.83 -24.54 6.00
N THR A 13 4.01 -24.90 6.98
CA THR A 13 2.78 -24.17 7.27
C THR A 13 3.21 -22.80 7.79
N TYR A 14 3.14 -21.78 6.94
CA TYR A 14 3.32 -20.39 7.34
C TYR A 14 2.21 -20.03 8.32
N ALA A 15 2.49 -20.15 9.63
CA ALA A 15 1.53 -19.87 10.67
C ALA A 15 1.19 -18.37 10.62
N GLN A 16 0.00 -18.06 10.12
CA GLN A 16 -0.59 -16.73 10.27
C GLN A 16 -0.83 -16.48 11.75
N LYS A 17 -0.37 -15.34 12.26
CA LYS A 17 -0.75 -14.82 13.55
C LYS A 17 -1.40 -13.48 13.34
N ASP A 18 -2.49 -13.22 14.04
CA ASP A 18 -3.16 -11.92 14.04
C ASP A 18 -3.35 -11.40 15.48
N GLY A 19 -3.53 -10.10 15.59
CA GLY A 19 -3.67 -9.44 16.88
C GLY A 19 -3.97 -7.97 16.74
N PHE A 20 -3.91 -7.29 17.88
CA PHE A 20 -4.15 -5.85 17.97
C PHE A 20 -2.99 -5.17 18.71
N ALA A 21 -2.47 -4.09 18.13
CA ALA A 21 -1.57 -3.17 18.80
C ALA A 21 -2.38 -2.00 19.38
N GLN A 22 -2.10 -1.63 20.62
CA GLN A 22 -2.73 -0.44 21.23
C GLN A 22 -2.08 0.81 20.63
N SER A 23 -2.91 1.74 20.19
CA SER A 23 -2.48 3.04 19.73
C SER A 23 -3.47 4.10 20.22
N ASP A 24 -3.14 5.38 20.09
CA ASP A 24 -3.97 6.46 20.63
C ASP A 24 -5.38 6.46 20.02
N GLY A 25 -6.37 6.16 20.85
CA GLY A 25 -7.79 6.09 20.50
C GLY A 25 -8.21 4.92 19.61
N VAL A 26 -7.32 3.95 19.31
CA VAL A 26 -7.64 2.82 18.42
C VAL A 26 -6.85 1.55 18.77
N LYS A 27 -7.43 0.40 18.46
CA LYS A 27 -6.72 -0.89 18.43
C LYS A 27 -6.41 -1.21 16.96
N ILE A 28 -5.12 -1.20 16.60
CA ILE A 28 -4.65 -1.46 15.26
C ILE A 28 -4.59 -2.96 15.03
N TYR A 29 -5.46 -3.47 14.17
CA TYR A 29 -5.45 -4.88 13.76
C TYR A 29 -4.29 -5.15 12.82
N TYR A 30 -3.57 -6.25 13.05
CA TYR A 30 -2.50 -6.70 12.18
C TYR A 30 -2.52 -8.21 11.98
N ARG A 31 -1.86 -8.66 10.91
CA ARG A 31 -1.56 -10.07 10.61
C ARG A 31 -0.06 -10.19 10.31
N THR A 32 0.54 -11.26 10.80
CA THR A 32 1.93 -11.61 10.50
C THR A 32 2.02 -12.97 9.84
N PHE A 33 2.97 -13.13 8.92
CA PHE A 33 3.23 -14.38 8.19
C PHE A 33 4.73 -14.62 8.16
N GLY A 34 5.16 -15.89 8.26
CA GLY A 34 6.57 -16.29 8.21
C GLY A 34 7.39 -15.81 9.39
N THR A 35 8.71 -15.94 9.23
CA THR A 35 9.74 -15.54 10.20
C THR A 35 10.94 -14.97 9.44
N GLY A 36 11.86 -14.29 10.13
CA GLY A 36 13.05 -13.68 9.53
C GLY A 36 13.01 -12.16 9.55
N THR A 37 13.60 -11.52 8.55
CA THR A 37 13.64 -10.04 8.47
C THR A 37 12.23 -9.46 8.40
N PRO A 38 11.86 -8.54 9.30
CA PRO A 38 10.49 -7.99 9.32
C PRO A 38 10.27 -7.00 8.17
N ILE A 39 9.15 -7.19 7.46
CA ILE A 39 8.68 -6.33 6.37
C ILE A 39 7.29 -5.81 6.73
N LEU A 40 7.17 -4.52 6.98
CA LEU A 40 5.86 -3.87 7.08
C LEU A 40 5.35 -3.54 5.69
N ILE A 41 4.18 -4.06 5.32
CA ILE A 41 3.49 -3.77 4.07
C ILE A 41 2.36 -2.77 4.35
N ILE A 42 2.48 -1.58 3.80
CA ILE A 42 1.51 -0.49 3.95
C ILE A 42 0.66 -0.41 2.69
N ASN A 43 -0.63 -0.68 2.84
CA ASN A 43 -1.59 -0.65 1.73
C ASN A 43 -1.88 0.78 1.24
N GLY A 44 -2.26 0.87 -0.04
CA GLY A 44 -2.66 2.11 -0.68
C GLY A 44 -4.13 2.48 -0.48
N GLY A 45 -4.51 3.60 -1.10
CA GLY A 45 -5.84 4.20 -1.12
C GLY A 45 -6.28 4.61 0.26
N PRO A 46 -5.96 5.78 0.86
CA PRO A 46 -6.33 5.98 2.25
C PRO A 46 -7.80 5.63 2.45
N GLY A 47 -8.12 4.92 3.56
CA GLY A 47 -9.47 4.41 3.81
C GLY A 47 -9.73 2.97 3.37
N LEU A 48 -8.75 2.26 2.77
CA LEU A 48 -8.83 0.83 2.49
C LEU A 48 -8.17 0.00 3.60
N ASN A 49 -8.71 -1.21 3.84
CA ASN A 49 -8.10 -2.19 4.74
C ASN A 49 -6.90 -2.92 4.07
N SER A 50 -6.26 -3.82 4.81
CA SER A 50 -5.08 -4.55 4.37
C SER A 50 -5.36 -5.85 3.61
N ASP A 51 -6.62 -6.28 3.44
CA ASP A 51 -6.96 -7.60 2.87
C ASP A 51 -6.38 -7.82 1.48
N GLY A 52 -6.37 -6.79 0.63
CA GLY A 52 -5.82 -6.88 -0.72
C GLY A 52 -4.31 -7.09 -0.79
N PHE A 53 -3.59 -7.11 0.34
CA PHE A 53 -2.15 -7.32 0.40
C PHE A 53 -1.74 -8.65 1.05
N VAL A 54 -2.71 -9.45 1.49
CA VAL A 54 -2.46 -10.73 2.15
C VAL A 54 -1.70 -11.70 1.25
N ASP A 55 -2.06 -11.79 -0.03
CA ASP A 55 -1.38 -12.70 -0.96
C ASP A 55 0.06 -12.27 -1.24
N LEU A 56 0.31 -10.96 -1.39
CA LEU A 56 1.68 -10.43 -1.48
C LEU A 56 2.47 -10.71 -0.21
N ALA A 57 1.86 -10.50 0.98
CA ALA A 57 2.48 -10.78 2.25
C ALA A 57 2.84 -12.25 2.39
N LYS A 58 1.94 -13.18 2.08
CA LYS A 58 2.20 -14.62 2.07
C LYS A 58 3.32 -14.99 1.10
N THR A 59 3.36 -14.40 -0.09
CA THR A 59 4.42 -14.66 -1.06
C THR A 59 5.79 -14.25 -0.50
N LEU A 60 5.92 -13.03 0.01
CA LEU A 60 7.18 -12.53 0.56
C LEU A 60 7.56 -13.18 1.90
N SER A 61 6.61 -13.83 2.58
CA SER A 61 6.87 -14.51 3.86
C SER A 61 7.62 -15.82 3.73
N ALA A 62 7.92 -16.28 2.52
CA ALA A 62 8.74 -17.48 2.28
C ALA A 62 10.12 -17.41 2.95
N GLN A 63 10.71 -16.23 3.05
CA GLN A 63 12.03 -15.99 3.63
C GLN A 63 12.05 -14.81 4.64
N ASN A 64 10.90 -14.21 4.92
CA ASN A 64 10.80 -13.01 5.74
C ASN A 64 9.62 -13.10 6.72
N GLN A 65 9.63 -12.27 7.75
CA GLN A 65 8.43 -12.01 8.53
C GLN A 65 7.68 -10.84 7.89
N THR A 66 6.52 -11.07 7.29
CA THR A 66 5.72 -10.00 6.71
C THR A 66 4.59 -9.59 7.65
N ILE A 67 4.31 -8.30 7.70
CA ILE A 67 3.28 -7.68 8.53
C ILE A 67 2.37 -6.83 7.62
N VAL A 68 1.07 -7.08 7.66
CA VAL A 68 0.03 -6.20 7.11
C VAL A 68 -0.85 -5.71 8.26
N TYR A 69 -1.36 -4.50 8.17
CA TYR A 69 -2.22 -3.94 9.21
C TYR A 69 -3.34 -3.10 8.61
N ASP A 70 -4.47 -3.08 9.27
CA ASP A 70 -5.55 -2.17 8.92
C ASP A 70 -5.22 -0.79 9.50
N GLN A 71 -5.10 0.21 8.64
CA GLN A 71 -4.87 1.59 9.05
C GLN A 71 -6.04 2.08 9.93
N ARG A 72 -5.79 3.06 10.81
CA ARG A 72 -6.83 3.59 11.71
C ARG A 72 -8.11 3.95 10.97
N GLY A 73 -9.26 3.57 11.54
CA GLY A 73 -10.58 3.80 10.94
C GLY A 73 -10.91 2.88 9.76
N THR A 74 -10.11 1.84 9.48
CA THR A 74 -10.37 0.90 8.39
C THR A 74 -10.44 -0.54 8.90
N GLY A 75 -11.13 -1.41 8.15
CA GLY A 75 -11.19 -2.85 8.42
C GLY A 75 -11.57 -3.15 9.87
N LYS A 76 -10.69 -3.90 10.57
CA LYS A 76 -10.85 -4.24 11.98
C LYS A 76 -10.26 -3.21 12.95
N SER A 77 -9.55 -2.19 12.45
CA SER A 77 -9.06 -1.06 13.26
C SER A 77 -10.16 -0.01 13.47
N VAL A 78 -11.26 -0.46 14.10
CA VAL A 78 -12.47 0.33 14.30
C VAL A 78 -12.23 1.44 15.31
N MET A 79 -12.79 2.61 15.03
CA MET A 79 -12.73 3.79 15.88
C MET A 79 -14.13 4.27 16.29
N GLN A 80 -14.25 4.79 17.51
CA GLN A 80 -15.50 5.40 17.98
C GLN A 80 -15.74 6.75 17.30
N LYS A 81 -14.67 7.49 17.04
CA LYS A 81 -14.72 8.83 16.43
C LYS A 81 -13.82 8.88 15.20
N ILE A 82 -14.39 9.29 14.07
CA ILE A 82 -13.68 9.49 12.81
C ILE A 82 -13.88 10.95 12.39
N ASP A 83 -12.86 11.78 12.66
CA ASP A 83 -12.83 13.21 12.30
C ASP A 83 -11.40 13.72 12.06
N ALA A 84 -11.27 15.03 11.84
CA ALA A 84 -9.99 15.66 11.54
C ALA A 84 -8.98 15.65 12.71
N SER A 85 -9.41 15.36 13.94
CA SER A 85 -8.52 15.24 15.09
C SER A 85 -8.03 13.80 15.29
N SER A 86 -8.76 12.81 14.79
CA SER A 86 -8.48 11.38 14.98
C SER A 86 -7.89 10.69 13.74
N ILE A 87 -7.97 11.32 12.56
CA ILE A 87 -7.45 10.82 11.30
C ILE A 87 -6.42 11.81 10.75
N THR A 88 -5.14 11.61 11.11
CA THR A 88 -4.01 12.44 10.66
C THR A 88 -2.82 11.60 10.26
N MET A 89 -1.91 12.16 9.45
CA MET A 89 -0.67 11.50 9.05
C MET A 89 0.22 11.20 10.27
N GLU A 90 0.28 12.10 11.24
CA GLU A 90 1.06 11.94 12.47
C GLU A 90 0.56 10.74 13.28
N LEU A 91 -0.74 10.65 13.52
CA LEU A 91 -1.33 9.51 14.24
C LEU A 91 -1.15 8.19 13.50
N MET A 92 -1.12 8.19 12.15
CA MET A 92 -0.78 6.98 11.38
C MET A 92 0.69 6.55 11.58
N ILE A 93 1.61 7.51 11.73
CA ILE A 93 3.01 7.20 12.09
C ILE A 93 3.11 6.61 13.50
N ASP A 94 2.36 7.17 14.44
CA ASP A 94 2.32 6.66 15.82
C ASP A 94 1.73 5.23 15.86
N ASP A 95 0.73 4.93 15.03
CA ASP A 95 0.21 3.56 14.87
C ASP A 95 1.29 2.59 14.41
N MET A 96 2.09 2.98 13.42
CA MET A 96 3.20 2.15 12.93
C MET A 96 4.23 1.92 14.05
N GLU A 97 4.60 2.96 14.81
CA GLU A 97 5.55 2.83 15.93
C GLU A 97 5.00 1.97 17.06
N ASN A 98 3.73 2.11 17.41
CA ASN A 98 3.08 1.29 18.42
C ASN A 98 2.98 -0.18 17.98
N LEU A 99 2.67 -0.44 16.70
CA LEU A 99 2.71 -1.78 16.11
C LEU A 99 4.11 -2.37 16.15
N ARG A 100 5.14 -1.60 15.77
CA ARG A 100 6.54 -2.03 15.81
C ARG A 100 6.98 -2.43 17.22
N LYS A 101 6.66 -1.59 18.21
CA LYS A 101 6.96 -1.83 19.64
C LYS A 101 6.23 -3.06 20.16
N GLN A 102 4.93 -3.20 19.84
CA GLN A 102 4.11 -4.37 20.23
C GLN A 102 4.69 -5.68 19.70
N LEU A 103 5.22 -5.66 18.47
CA LEU A 103 5.87 -6.82 17.83
C LEU A 103 7.33 -6.99 18.24
N LYS A 104 7.88 -6.10 19.11
CA LYS A 104 9.29 -6.10 19.55
C LYS A 104 10.29 -6.05 18.39
N ILE A 105 9.93 -5.34 17.33
CA ILE A 105 10.77 -5.13 16.16
C ILE A 105 11.62 -3.89 16.38
N GLU A 106 12.94 -4.00 16.26
CA GLU A 106 13.83 -2.85 16.36
C GLU A 106 13.82 -2.00 15.09
N ARG A 107 13.99 -2.64 13.95
CA ARG A 107 13.97 -2.03 12.61
C ARG A 107 13.29 -2.98 11.64
N TRP A 108 12.69 -2.44 10.61
CA TRP A 108 12.00 -3.19 9.57
C TRP A 108 12.28 -2.67 8.16
N ILE A 109 12.04 -3.50 7.18
CA ILE A 109 11.87 -3.07 5.79
C ILE A 109 10.43 -2.54 5.67
N ILE A 110 10.26 -1.45 4.95
CA ILE A 110 8.91 -0.90 4.69
C ILE A 110 8.61 -1.02 3.20
N LEU A 111 7.53 -1.72 2.85
CA LEU A 111 6.97 -1.76 1.52
C LEU A 111 5.68 -0.94 1.53
N GLY A 112 5.71 0.25 0.93
CA GLY A 112 4.55 1.12 0.80
C GLY A 112 4.01 1.16 -0.63
N HIS A 113 2.72 0.85 -0.80
CA HIS A 113 2.06 0.90 -2.10
C HIS A 113 1.14 2.10 -2.22
N SER A 114 1.21 2.84 -3.32
CA SER A 114 0.33 3.98 -3.61
C SER A 114 0.38 5.02 -2.48
N PHE A 115 -0.75 5.34 -1.83
CA PHE A 115 -0.76 6.14 -0.60
C PHE A 115 0.13 5.56 0.50
N GLY A 116 0.22 4.23 0.62
CA GLY A 116 1.14 3.58 1.57
C GLY A 116 2.61 3.94 1.30
N GLY A 117 2.98 4.24 0.06
CA GLY A 117 4.31 4.78 -0.28
C GLY A 117 4.50 6.23 0.19
N MET A 118 3.44 7.04 0.17
CA MET A 118 3.48 8.40 0.75
C MET A 118 3.62 8.33 2.28
N LEU A 119 2.88 7.41 2.93
CA LEU A 119 2.98 7.18 4.37
C LEU A 119 4.36 6.63 4.77
N ALA A 120 4.93 5.69 3.99
CA ALA A 120 6.30 5.20 4.17
C ALA A 120 7.33 6.32 4.06
N SER A 121 7.18 7.20 3.07
CA SER A 121 8.02 8.37 2.87
C SER A 121 7.94 9.35 4.05
N TYR A 122 6.75 9.58 4.58
CA TYR A 122 6.54 10.43 5.75
C TYR A 122 7.15 9.80 7.01
N TYR A 123 6.96 8.50 7.23
CA TYR A 123 7.60 7.76 8.30
C TYR A 123 9.14 7.86 8.24
N ALA A 124 9.72 7.74 7.05
CA ALA A 124 11.16 7.87 6.84
C ALA A 124 11.70 9.26 7.21
N THR A 125 10.88 10.31 7.15
CA THR A 125 11.28 11.67 7.58
C THR A 125 11.28 11.87 9.10
N ILE A 126 10.64 10.97 9.86
CA ILE A 126 10.46 11.08 11.32
C ILE A 126 11.29 10.00 12.03
N HIS A 127 11.29 8.78 11.52
CA HIS A 127 11.94 7.61 12.12
C HIS A 127 12.92 6.91 11.15
N PRO A 128 13.90 7.63 10.53
CA PRO A 128 14.82 7.03 9.56
C PRO A 128 15.63 5.87 10.15
N ASP A 129 15.94 5.91 11.47
CA ASP A 129 16.72 4.88 12.16
C ASP A 129 15.93 3.58 12.42
N ARG A 130 14.61 3.58 12.23
CA ARG A 130 13.78 2.40 12.34
C ARG A 130 13.63 1.64 11.03
N ILE A 131 14.24 2.13 9.95
CA ILE A 131 14.17 1.56 8.61
C ILE A 131 15.48 0.84 8.29
N ILE A 132 15.39 -0.41 7.84
CA ILE A 132 16.48 -1.16 7.20
C ILE A 132 16.61 -0.69 5.76
N SER A 133 15.54 -0.83 4.98
CA SER A 133 15.40 -0.38 3.60
C SER A 133 13.93 -0.09 3.28
N MET A 134 13.65 0.59 2.18
CA MET A 134 12.29 1.01 1.80
C MET A 134 11.96 0.61 0.36
N ILE A 135 10.74 0.14 0.12
CA ILE A 135 10.21 -0.17 -1.21
C ILE A 135 9.00 0.71 -1.46
N LEU A 136 9.10 1.57 -2.47
CA LEU A 136 8.02 2.43 -2.94
C LEU A 136 7.38 1.80 -4.18
N SER A 137 6.27 1.10 -3.98
CA SER A 137 5.55 0.37 -5.04
C SER A 137 4.41 1.23 -5.58
N SER A 138 4.50 1.67 -6.84
CA SER A 138 3.50 2.56 -7.48
C SER A 138 3.08 3.68 -6.53
N SER A 139 4.07 4.29 -5.84
CA SER A 139 3.84 5.29 -4.80
C SER A 139 3.15 6.53 -5.35
N GLY A 140 2.25 7.12 -4.57
CA GLY A 140 1.65 8.43 -4.87
C GLY A 140 2.65 9.60 -4.87
N GLY A 141 3.90 9.34 -4.49
CA GLY A 141 4.98 10.34 -4.49
C GLY A 141 5.44 10.73 -3.09
N ILE A 142 6.30 11.72 -3.06
CA ILE A 142 6.90 12.28 -1.83
C ILE A 142 6.31 13.65 -1.47
N ASP A 143 5.31 14.10 -2.22
CA ASP A 143 4.55 15.35 -2.07
C ASP A 143 3.14 15.21 -2.68
N LEU A 144 2.43 16.31 -2.90
CA LEU A 144 1.05 16.32 -3.39
C LEU A 144 0.91 16.52 -4.92
N ASP A 145 2.00 16.42 -5.69
CA ASP A 145 1.95 16.66 -7.15
C ASP A 145 0.93 15.75 -7.87
N LEU A 146 0.70 14.52 -7.36
CA LEU A 146 -0.26 13.58 -7.95
C LEU A 146 -1.69 14.15 -8.02
N LEU A 147 -2.08 15.04 -7.11
CA LEU A 147 -3.44 15.62 -7.09
C LEU A 147 -3.75 16.43 -8.35
N SER A 148 -2.73 16.90 -9.04
CA SER A 148 -2.89 17.70 -10.27
C SER A 148 -3.26 16.88 -11.51
N TYR A 149 -3.07 15.54 -11.49
CA TYR A 149 -3.21 14.72 -12.69
C TYR A 149 -3.91 13.37 -12.49
N VAL A 150 -3.92 12.81 -11.27
CA VAL A 150 -4.33 11.40 -11.07
C VAL A 150 -5.77 11.12 -11.51
N SER A 151 -6.70 12.04 -11.24
CA SER A 151 -8.10 11.89 -11.68
C SER A 151 -8.22 11.89 -13.19
N LYS A 152 -7.46 12.75 -13.89
CA LYS A 152 -7.41 12.78 -15.35
C LYS A 152 -6.87 11.47 -15.90
N ASN A 153 -5.81 10.95 -15.31
CA ASN A 153 -5.19 9.70 -15.76
C ASN A 153 -6.10 8.48 -15.54
N ILE A 154 -6.82 8.42 -14.41
CA ILE A 154 -7.83 7.38 -14.17
C ILE A 154 -8.92 7.45 -15.25
N ASN A 155 -9.47 8.64 -15.52
CA ASN A 155 -10.51 8.81 -16.53
C ASN A 155 -10.02 8.46 -17.94
N ALA A 156 -8.80 8.85 -18.32
CA ALA A 156 -8.22 8.55 -19.63
C ALA A 156 -8.05 7.04 -19.92
N ARG A 157 -8.09 6.20 -18.87
CA ARG A 157 -8.03 4.73 -19.00
C ARG A 157 -9.40 4.07 -19.08
N LEU A 158 -10.46 4.83 -19.00
CA LEU A 158 -11.85 4.37 -19.09
C LEU A 158 -12.44 4.75 -20.44
N THR A 159 -13.31 3.89 -20.99
CA THR A 159 -14.13 4.25 -22.16
C THR A 159 -15.13 5.34 -21.79
N PRO A 160 -15.70 6.10 -22.74
CA PRO A 160 -16.73 7.10 -22.43
C PRO A 160 -17.90 6.53 -21.62
N GLN A 161 -18.40 5.32 -21.98
CA GLN A 161 -19.49 4.66 -21.25
C GLN A 161 -19.08 4.30 -19.82
N GLN A 162 -17.81 3.92 -19.61
CA GLN A 162 -17.29 3.66 -18.26
C GLN A 162 -17.17 4.95 -17.44
N GLN A 163 -16.74 6.07 -18.06
CA GLN A 163 -16.69 7.39 -17.40
C GLN A 163 -18.08 7.84 -16.95
N ASP A 164 -19.10 7.72 -17.82
CA ASP A 164 -20.49 8.05 -17.50
C ASP A 164 -21.00 7.19 -16.33
N SER A 165 -20.74 5.88 -16.39
CA SER A 165 -21.12 4.95 -15.32
C SER A 165 -20.43 5.27 -13.99
N ALA A 166 -19.12 5.56 -14.01
CA ALA A 166 -18.37 5.94 -12.82
C ALA A 166 -18.90 7.24 -12.20
N SER A 167 -19.23 8.22 -13.03
CA SER A 167 -19.82 9.51 -12.62
C SER A 167 -21.19 9.30 -12.00
N TYR A 168 -22.07 8.55 -12.65
CA TYR A 168 -23.41 8.23 -12.14
C TYR A 168 -23.37 7.59 -10.74
N TRP A 169 -22.57 6.54 -10.58
CA TRP A 169 -22.49 5.83 -9.29
C TRP A 169 -21.77 6.67 -8.22
N SER A 170 -20.80 7.50 -8.61
CA SER A 170 -20.16 8.44 -7.69
C SER A 170 -21.16 9.47 -7.16
N GLN A 171 -22.03 10.02 -8.01
CA GLN A 171 -23.10 10.94 -7.59
C GLN A 171 -24.09 10.25 -6.64
N LYS A 172 -24.53 9.00 -6.94
CA LYS A 172 -25.41 8.24 -6.04
C LYS A 172 -24.79 8.09 -4.65
N ILE A 173 -23.51 7.69 -4.58
CA ILE A 173 -22.78 7.52 -3.31
C ILE A 173 -22.66 8.87 -2.57
N ASN A 174 -22.30 9.95 -3.26
CA ASN A 174 -22.17 11.29 -2.67
C ASN A 174 -23.52 11.82 -2.17
N ASN A 175 -24.63 11.40 -2.78
CA ASN A 175 -25.98 11.74 -2.36
C ASN A 175 -26.53 10.77 -1.28
N GLY A 176 -25.67 9.94 -0.67
CA GLY A 176 -26.02 9.12 0.49
C GLY A 176 -26.38 7.67 0.19
N ASP A 177 -26.23 7.16 -1.04
CA ASP A 177 -26.37 5.73 -1.32
C ASP A 177 -25.14 4.97 -0.83
N THR A 178 -25.22 4.44 0.40
CA THR A 178 -24.13 3.64 1.03
C THR A 178 -24.23 2.15 0.72
N SER A 179 -25.14 1.72 -0.17
CA SER A 179 -25.34 0.32 -0.49
C SER A 179 -24.08 -0.34 -1.06
N TYR A 180 -23.91 -1.62 -0.77
CA TYR A 180 -22.85 -2.41 -1.41
C TYR A 180 -23.01 -2.40 -2.93
N PHE A 181 -24.24 -2.42 -3.45
CA PHE A 181 -24.51 -2.42 -4.88
C PHE A 181 -23.96 -1.17 -5.57
N ALA A 182 -24.24 0.02 -5.05
CA ALA A 182 -23.73 1.28 -5.62
C ALA A 182 -22.20 1.32 -5.60
N ARG A 183 -21.57 0.95 -4.47
CA ARG A 183 -20.11 0.85 -4.32
C ARG A 183 -19.51 -0.15 -5.30
N TRP A 184 -20.12 -1.33 -5.45
CA TRP A 184 -19.70 -2.37 -6.37
C TRP A 184 -19.76 -1.91 -7.83
N GLN A 185 -20.88 -1.29 -8.25
CA GLN A 185 -21.02 -0.81 -9.62
C GLN A 185 -19.94 0.24 -9.97
N ARG A 186 -19.70 1.20 -9.06
CA ARG A 186 -18.62 2.17 -9.22
C ARG A 186 -17.25 1.49 -9.26
N ALA A 187 -16.97 0.60 -8.32
CA ALA A 187 -15.70 -0.10 -8.18
C ALA A 187 -15.39 -0.96 -9.41
N LYS A 188 -16.38 -1.68 -9.94
CA LYS A 188 -16.27 -2.52 -11.13
C LYS A 188 -15.82 -1.73 -12.37
N VAL A 189 -16.27 -0.50 -12.49
CA VAL A 189 -15.83 0.39 -13.56
C VAL A 189 -14.42 0.89 -13.32
N LEU A 190 -14.15 1.47 -12.14
CA LEU A 190 -12.86 2.08 -11.81
C LEU A 190 -11.71 1.07 -11.81
N ALA A 191 -11.96 -0.17 -11.42
CA ALA A 191 -10.94 -1.22 -11.39
C ALA A 191 -10.23 -1.41 -12.75
N ASN A 192 -10.93 -1.12 -13.85
CA ASN A 192 -10.33 -1.20 -15.20
C ASN A 192 -9.19 -0.20 -15.41
N ALA A 193 -9.19 0.92 -14.68
CA ALA A 193 -8.12 1.90 -14.78
C ALA A 193 -6.84 1.46 -14.05
N TYR A 194 -6.94 0.55 -13.09
CA TYR A 194 -5.86 0.18 -12.19
C TYR A 194 -5.10 -1.10 -12.57
N VAL A 195 -5.56 -1.85 -13.57
CA VAL A 195 -4.93 -3.11 -14.00
C VAL A 195 -4.67 -3.14 -15.50
N TYR A 196 -3.53 -3.71 -15.89
CA TYR A 196 -3.21 -4.02 -17.27
C TYR A 196 -3.97 -5.29 -17.72
N ASN A 197 -3.80 -6.37 -16.95
CA ASN A 197 -4.47 -7.63 -17.18
C ASN A 197 -5.89 -7.62 -16.59
N LYS A 198 -6.90 -7.57 -17.46
CA LYS A 198 -8.32 -7.43 -17.08
C LYS A 198 -8.87 -8.57 -16.23
N LYS A 199 -8.19 -9.74 -16.17
CA LYS A 199 -8.57 -10.83 -15.25
C LYS A 199 -8.56 -10.40 -13.77
N TYR A 200 -7.76 -9.38 -13.44
CA TYR A 200 -7.66 -8.84 -12.08
C TYR A 200 -8.66 -7.71 -11.79
N ALA A 201 -9.44 -7.27 -12.79
CA ALA A 201 -10.38 -6.15 -12.58
C ALA A 201 -11.44 -6.45 -11.51
N LEU A 202 -12.02 -7.66 -11.49
CA LEU A 202 -13.02 -8.02 -10.47
C LEU A 202 -12.45 -8.12 -9.05
N PRO A 203 -11.31 -8.79 -8.79
CA PRO A 203 -10.64 -8.74 -7.49
C PRO A 203 -10.32 -7.32 -7.01
N ILE A 204 -9.87 -6.44 -7.92
CA ILE A 204 -9.62 -5.04 -7.58
C ILE A 204 -10.93 -4.27 -7.33
N ALA A 205 -12.00 -4.57 -8.06
CA ALA A 205 -13.32 -3.99 -7.81
C ALA A 205 -13.80 -4.31 -6.39
N GLU A 206 -13.70 -5.58 -5.97
CA GLU A 206 -14.06 -6.00 -4.60
C GLU A 206 -13.26 -5.22 -3.56
N ARG A 207 -11.95 -5.09 -3.76
CA ARG A 207 -11.09 -4.28 -2.90
C ARG A 207 -11.58 -2.83 -2.81
N LEU A 208 -11.91 -2.20 -3.94
CA LEU A 208 -12.36 -0.81 -3.98
C LEU A 208 -13.69 -0.56 -3.26
N THR A 209 -14.55 -1.60 -3.11
CA THR A 209 -15.78 -1.49 -2.32
C THR A 209 -15.54 -1.28 -0.83
N GLN A 210 -14.35 -1.66 -0.32
CA GLN A 210 -13.99 -1.61 1.09
C GLN A 210 -13.55 -0.22 1.56
N SER A 211 -13.48 0.76 0.66
CA SER A 211 -13.01 2.11 0.98
C SER A 211 -13.99 2.85 1.91
N ASP A 212 -13.50 3.33 3.07
CA ASP A 212 -14.18 4.35 3.85
C ASP A 212 -13.80 5.73 3.30
N LEU A 213 -14.77 6.37 2.63
CA LEU A 213 -14.57 7.68 1.99
C LEU A 213 -14.36 8.81 3.02
N ARG A 214 -14.84 8.67 4.27
CA ARG A 214 -14.61 9.67 5.32
C ARG A 214 -13.14 9.66 5.71
N VAL A 215 -12.57 8.49 5.99
CA VAL A 215 -11.14 8.34 6.28
C VAL A 215 -10.32 8.84 5.10
N ASN A 216 -10.67 8.46 3.87
CA ASN A 216 -10.01 8.93 2.66
C ASN A 216 -9.95 10.47 2.60
N ASN A 217 -11.10 11.12 2.70
CA ASN A 217 -11.20 12.57 2.61
C ASN A 217 -10.43 13.28 3.74
N LEU A 218 -10.52 12.78 4.98
CA LEU A 218 -9.83 13.37 6.13
C LEU A 218 -8.31 13.31 5.97
N ILE A 219 -7.77 12.23 5.44
CA ILE A 219 -6.33 12.11 5.20
C ILE A 219 -5.88 13.09 4.12
N TRP A 220 -6.59 13.20 2.99
CA TRP A 220 -6.21 14.17 1.96
C TRP A 220 -6.30 15.61 2.47
N GLN A 221 -7.32 15.95 3.26
CA GLN A 221 -7.43 17.27 3.92
C GLN A 221 -6.27 17.51 4.89
N ASN A 222 -5.91 16.50 5.71
CA ASN A 222 -4.77 16.62 6.62
C ASN A 222 -3.47 16.83 5.85
N MET A 223 -3.20 16.05 4.81
CA MET A 223 -2.01 16.21 3.97
C MET A 223 -1.91 17.59 3.33
N GLN A 224 -3.02 18.14 2.86
CA GLN A 224 -3.06 19.52 2.36
C GLN A 224 -2.79 20.55 3.48
N LYS A 225 -3.42 20.38 4.65
CA LYS A 225 -3.23 21.25 5.82
C LYS A 225 -1.76 21.30 6.28
N ILE A 226 -1.09 20.15 6.34
CA ILE A 226 0.33 20.09 6.73
C ILE A 226 1.29 20.42 5.57
N LYS A 227 0.76 20.73 4.38
CA LYS A 227 1.54 20.97 3.15
C LYS A 227 2.51 19.81 2.89
N PHE A 228 1.98 18.58 2.89
CA PHE A 228 2.75 17.34 2.78
C PHE A 228 3.82 17.44 1.71
N ASN A 229 5.08 17.40 2.14
CA ASN A 229 6.26 17.41 1.30
C ASN A 229 7.43 16.78 2.07
N CYS A 230 7.79 15.57 1.69
CA CYS A 230 8.90 14.82 2.30
C CYS A 230 10.27 15.11 1.65
N ALA A 231 10.30 15.75 0.46
CA ALA A 231 11.52 15.92 -0.32
C ALA A 231 12.69 16.55 0.45
N PRO A 232 12.50 17.61 1.26
CA PRO A 232 13.62 18.22 2.00
C PRO A 232 14.31 17.24 2.96
N LYS A 233 13.56 16.47 3.72
CA LYS A 233 14.10 15.49 4.67
C LYS A 233 14.60 14.22 3.98
N LEU A 234 13.93 13.76 2.93
CA LEU A 234 14.35 12.57 2.17
C LEU A 234 15.64 12.78 1.39
N SER A 235 16.05 14.02 1.10
CA SER A 235 17.35 14.32 0.46
C SER A 235 18.56 13.90 1.31
N THR A 236 18.38 13.71 2.62
CA THR A 236 19.39 13.22 3.57
C THR A 236 19.16 11.78 4.00
N PHE A 237 18.12 11.11 3.49
CA PHE A 237 17.85 9.71 3.79
C PHE A 237 18.87 8.81 3.08
N THR A 238 19.60 7.98 3.84
CA THR A 238 20.74 7.20 3.34
C THR A 238 20.47 5.71 3.18
N LYS A 239 19.33 5.21 3.74
CA LYS A 239 19.01 3.77 3.63
C LYS A 239 18.64 3.41 2.19
N PRO A 240 18.89 2.16 1.76
CA PRO A 240 18.55 1.71 0.42
C PRO A 240 17.05 1.87 0.12
N VAL A 241 16.71 2.29 -1.11
CA VAL A 241 15.33 2.41 -1.57
C VAL A 241 15.15 1.76 -2.94
N LEU A 242 14.17 0.86 -3.06
CA LEU A 242 13.66 0.40 -4.34
C LEU A 242 12.40 1.20 -4.70
N ILE A 243 12.39 1.84 -5.85
CA ILE A 243 11.21 2.46 -6.43
C ILE A 243 10.78 1.59 -7.60
N ILE A 244 9.57 1.04 -7.55
CA ILE A 244 9.06 0.13 -8.59
C ILE A 244 7.68 0.59 -9.02
N GLN A 245 7.48 0.80 -10.33
CA GLN A 245 6.26 1.38 -10.88
C GLN A 245 5.90 0.76 -12.22
N GLY A 246 4.59 0.61 -12.49
CA GLY A 246 4.10 0.24 -13.80
C GLY A 246 4.25 1.36 -14.82
N LYS A 247 4.66 1.04 -16.06
CA LYS A 247 4.82 2.02 -17.15
C LYS A 247 3.50 2.65 -17.56
N GLN A 248 2.40 1.91 -17.42
CA GLN A 248 1.07 2.37 -17.74
C GLN A 248 0.27 2.81 -16.51
N ASP A 249 0.94 3.10 -15.38
CA ASP A 249 0.28 3.46 -14.11
C ASP A 249 -0.58 4.73 -14.23
N VAL A 250 -1.58 4.84 -13.37
CA VAL A 250 -2.35 6.09 -13.17
C VAL A 250 -1.49 7.17 -12.50
N ILE A 251 -0.45 6.76 -11.76
CA ILE A 251 0.60 7.64 -11.24
C ILE A 251 1.62 7.87 -12.34
N GLU A 252 1.88 9.13 -12.70
CA GLU A 252 2.84 9.47 -13.75
C GLU A 252 4.27 9.06 -13.38
N GLU A 253 5.03 8.59 -14.37
CA GLU A 253 6.43 8.17 -14.18
C GLU A 253 7.32 9.29 -13.60
N ARG A 254 7.03 10.57 -13.93
CA ARG A 254 7.75 11.71 -13.33
C ARG A 254 7.69 11.75 -11.81
N THR A 255 6.66 11.15 -11.18
CA THR A 255 6.52 11.07 -9.72
C THR A 255 7.59 10.14 -9.13
N SER A 256 7.78 8.95 -9.71
CA SER A 256 8.83 8.03 -9.28
C SER A 256 10.23 8.54 -9.65
N GLN A 257 10.40 9.18 -10.82
CA GLN A 257 11.66 9.84 -11.22
C GLN A 257 12.05 10.97 -10.24
N LYS A 258 11.07 11.78 -9.79
CA LYS A 258 11.30 12.81 -8.76
C LYS A 258 11.78 12.18 -7.46
N ALA A 259 11.12 11.13 -6.98
CA ALA A 259 11.53 10.41 -5.78
C ALA A 259 12.93 9.83 -5.93
N ASN A 260 13.24 9.19 -7.07
CA ASN A 260 14.58 8.63 -7.36
C ASN A 260 15.69 9.70 -7.39
N LYS A 261 15.38 10.88 -7.89
CA LYS A 261 16.33 12.01 -7.90
C LYS A 261 16.65 12.52 -6.49
N ILE A 262 15.65 12.51 -5.61
CA ILE A 262 15.80 13.03 -4.23
C ILE A 262 16.45 11.98 -3.31
N LEU A 263 16.05 10.71 -3.43
CA LEU A 263 16.57 9.61 -2.63
C LEU A 263 17.89 9.12 -3.19
N LYS A 264 19.01 9.60 -2.64
CA LYS A 264 20.38 9.39 -3.14
C LYS A 264 20.77 7.92 -3.29
N ASN A 265 20.30 7.06 -2.39
CA ASN A 265 20.55 5.61 -2.39
C ASN A 265 19.31 4.85 -2.89
N SER A 266 18.86 5.18 -4.11
CA SER A 266 17.67 4.55 -4.67
C SER A 266 17.91 3.96 -6.06
N LYS A 267 17.14 2.88 -6.37
CA LYS A 267 17.03 2.25 -7.68
C LYS A 267 15.60 2.41 -8.16
N LEU A 268 15.41 2.91 -9.38
CA LEU A 268 14.12 2.99 -10.06
C LEU A 268 13.97 1.82 -11.05
N VAL A 269 12.86 1.11 -10.96
CA VAL A 269 12.47 0.03 -11.87
C VAL A 269 11.10 0.34 -12.47
N ILE A 270 11.01 0.37 -13.79
CA ILE A 270 9.76 0.55 -14.53
C ILE A 270 9.35 -0.81 -15.13
N LEU A 271 8.14 -1.26 -14.83
CA LEU A 271 7.59 -2.52 -15.28
C LEU A 271 6.74 -2.31 -16.54
N ASP A 272 7.11 -2.96 -17.65
CA ASP A 272 6.28 -2.98 -18.85
C ASP A 272 5.01 -3.82 -18.61
N HIS A 273 3.94 -3.54 -19.39
CA HIS A 273 2.64 -4.21 -19.31
C HIS A 273 2.06 -4.23 -17.88
N CYS A 274 2.25 -3.14 -17.18
CA CYS A 274 1.90 -3.02 -15.79
C CYS A 274 1.26 -1.65 -15.53
N VAL A 275 0.16 -1.66 -14.76
CA VAL A 275 -0.50 -0.46 -14.26
C VAL A 275 -0.15 -0.30 -12.77
N HIS A 276 -1.11 -0.30 -11.89
CA HIS A 276 -0.93 0.09 -10.50
C HIS A 276 -0.49 -1.05 -9.57
N TYR A 277 -0.81 -2.30 -9.92
CA TYR A 277 -0.55 -3.47 -9.08
C TYR A 277 0.52 -4.37 -9.71
N GLY A 278 1.80 -4.02 -9.53
CA GLY A 278 2.93 -4.73 -10.15
C GLY A 278 2.94 -6.23 -9.87
N TRP A 279 2.62 -6.65 -8.66
CA TRP A 279 2.55 -8.08 -8.27
C TRP A 279 1.36 -8.85 -8.87
N LEU A 280 0.44 -8.15 -9.55
CA LEU A 280 -0.64 -8.77 -10.32
C LEU A 280 -0.33 -8.74 -11.81
N ASP A 281 0.03 -7.57 -12.35
CA ASP A 281 0.16 -7.35 -13.78
C ASP A 281 1.47 -7.94 -14.35
N ASN A 282 2.60 -7.77 -13.65
CA ASN A 282 3.92 -8.27 -14.03
C ASN A 282 4.61 -8.92 -12.82
N ARG A 283 4.00 -10.02 -12.36
CA ARG A 283 4.32 -10.67 -11.09
C ARG A 283 5.77 -11.12 -10.99
N ASP A 284 6.27 -11.81 -12.01
CA ASP A 284 7.60 -12.42 -11.97
C ASP A 284 8.69 -11.37 -11.85
N MET A 285 8.63 -10.32 -12.67
CA MET A 285 9.59 -9.23 -12.61
C MET A 285 9.46 -8.43 -11.31
N TYR A 286 8.21 -8.15 -10.87
CA TYR A 286 7.97 -7.45 -9.61
C TYR A 286 8.58 -8.19 -8.43
N LEU A 287 8.28 -9.48 -8.27
CA LEU A 287 8.80 -10.28 -7.16
C LEU A 287 10.31 -10.45 -7.24
N SER A 288 10.85 -10.73 -8.43
CA SER A 288 12.31 -10.85 -8.63
C SER A 288 13.07 -9.59 -8.19
N GLU A 289 12.58 -8.39 -8.56
CA GLU A 289 13.21 -7.12 -8.15
C GLU A 289 13.07 -6.85 -6.65
N VAL A 290 11.90 -7.15 -6.07
CA VAL A 290 11.64 -6.99 -4.64
C VAL A 290 12.50 -7.95 -3.81
N GLU A 291 12.50 -9.24 -4.14
CA GLU A 291 13.28 -10.28 -3.43
C GLU A 291 14.78 -10.03 -3.54
N LYS A 292 15.27 -9.69 -4.73
CA LYS A 292 16.67 -9.33 -4.96
C LYS A 292 17.08 -8.10 -4.13
N PHE A 293 16.21 -7.11 -4.03
CA PHE A 293 16.47 -5.93 -3.22
C PHE A 293 16.48 -6.26 -1.72
N ILE A 294 15.55 -7.06 -1.23
CA ILE A 294 15.48 -7.47 0.18
C ILE A 294 16.73 -8.28 0.56
N SER A 295 17.13 -9.25 -0.27
CA SER A 295 18.28 -10.13 0.02
C SER A 295 19.63 -9.42 -0.06
N GLY A 296 19.72 -8.28 -0.72
CA GLY A 296 20.95 -7.46 -0.83
C GLY A 296 21.11 -6.42 0.28
N ASN A 297 20.16 -6.29 1.21
CA ASN A 297 20.14 -5.30 2.28
C ASN A 297 19.78 -5.92 3.64
#